data_01873e2a7da117369d1c2196efbfac4c
#
_entry.id   01873e2a7da117369d1c2196efbfac4c
#
_cell.length_a   1.000
_cell.length_b   1.000
_cell.length_c   1.000
_cell.angle_alpha   90.00
_cell.angle_beta   90.00
_cell.angle_gamma   90.00
#
_symmetry.space_group_name_H-M   'P 1'
#
loop_
_entity.id
_entity.type
_entity.pdbx_description
1 polymer ?
#
loop_
_entity_poly.entity_id
_entity_poly.type
_entity_poly.pdbx_seq_one_letter_code
_entity_poly.pdbx_strand_id
1 'polypeptide(L)'
;ENVELIASENYVSEEVMAVQGSILTNKYAEGYPAKRYYGGCEFVDTIEDIARDRAKQLFGAKFANVQAHSGSQANMGAYRALLDPGAKVLGMNLSHGGHLTHGHPLNFSGKDYEFYEYGVSQETEILP
;
A
#
# COMPACT_ATOMS: atom_id res chain seq x y z
N GLU A 1 -20.31 -7.98 -22.31
CA GLU A 1 -19.00 -8.13 -21.62
C GLU A 1 -18.07 -7.02 -22.12
N ASN A 2 -17.45 -6.30 -21.21
CA ASN A 2 -16.50 -5.24 -21.52
C ASN A 2 -15.09 -5.72 -21.24
N VAL A 3 -14.11 -5.22 -22.00
CA VAL A 3 -12.69 -5.42 -21.70
C VAL A 3 -12.25 -4.30 -20.76
N GLU A 4 -11.83 -4.65 -19.55
CA GLU A 4 -11.29 -3.71 -18.58
C GLU A 4 -9.80 -3.49 -18.84
N LEU A 5 -9.39 -2.21 -18.94
CA LEU A 5 -8.00 -1.83 -19.26
C LEU A 5 -7.28 -1.17 -18.10
N ILE A 6 -7.90 -1.10 -16.91
CA ILE A 6 -7.26 -0.58 -15.71
C ILE A 6 -6.36 -1.67 -15.11
N ALA A 7 -5.05 -1.55 -15.27
CA ALA A 7 -4.08 -2.57 -14.89
C ALA A 7 -4.07 -2.90 -13.38
N SER A 8 -4.59 -2.01 -12.53
CA SER A 8 -4.69 -2.21 -11.09
C SER A 8 -5.96 -2.93 -10.64
N GLU A 9 -6.92 -3.16 -11.53
CA GLU A 9 -8.12 -3.94 -11.22
C GLU A 9 -7.87 -5.43 -11.37
N ASN A 10 -8.47 -6.21 -10.48
CA ASN A 10 -8.42 -7.67 -10.52
C ASN A 10 -9.66 -8.27 -9.86
N TYR A 11 -9.97 -9.50 -10.20
CA TYR A 11 -11.03 -10.27 -9.57
C TYR A 11 -10.56 -10.82 -8.23
N VAL A 12 -11.33 -10.55 -7.20
CA VAL A 12 -11.09 -11.03 -5.84
C VAL A 12 -11.64 -12.44 -5.68
N SER A 13 -10.93 -13.32 -4.96
CA SER A 13 -11.44 -14.65 -4.62
C SER A 13 -12.58 -14.58 -3.59
N GLU A 14 -13.41 -15.62 -3.57
CA GLU A 14 -14.53 -15.72 -2.61
C GLU A 14 -14.03 -15.73 -1.17
N GLU A 15 -12.89 -16.35 -0.91
CA GLU A 15 -12.28 -16.39 0.43
C GLU A 15 -11.87 -14.99 0.92
N VAL A 16 -11.28 -14.17 0.06
CA VAL A 16 -10.92 -12.79 0.42
C VAL A 16 -12.18 -11.96 0.72
N MET A 17 -13.22 -12.09 -0.10
CA MET A 17 -14.50 -11.42 0.15
C MET A 17 -15.14 -11.86 1.46
N ALA A 18 -15.11 -13.16 1.76
CA ALA A 18 -15.67 -13.71 2.99
C ALA A 18 -14.92 -13.22 4.24
N VAL A 19 -13.59 -13.14 4.19
CA VAL A 19 -12.79 -12.62 5.32
C VAL A 19 -13.04 -11.13 5.54
N GLN A 20 -13.13 -10.34 4.49
CA GLN A 20 -13.37 -8.91 4.58
C GLN A 20 -14.73 -8.58 5.23
N GLY A 21 -15.76 -9.40 4.99
CA GLY A 21 -17.08 -9.27 5.59
C GLY A 21 -17.29 -10.06 6.88
N SER A 22 -16.24 -10.56 7.52
CA SER A 22 -16.32 -11.42 8.69
C SER A 22 -16.51 -10.66 10.00
N ILE A 23 -16.73 -11.42 11.09
CA ILE A 23 -16.86 -10.88 12.46
C ILE A 23 -15.60 -10.13 12.95
N LEU A 24 -14.47 -10.30 12.28
CA LEU A 24 -13.23 -9.56 12.58
C LEU A 24 -13.41 -8.06 12.50
N THR A 25 -14.36 -7.58 11.69
CA THR A 25 -14.72 -6.16 11.59
C THR A 25 -15.26 -5.57 12.90
N ASN A 26 -15.72 -6.41 13.82
CA ASN A 26 -16.23 -5.98 15.13
C ASN A 26 -15.12 -5.75 16.17
N LYS A 27 -13.89 -6.20 15.91
CA LYS A 27 -12.81 -6.16 16.90
C LYS A 27 -11.93 -4.95 16.76
N TYR A 28 -11.92 -4.11 17.77
CA TYR A 28 -10.97 -3.02 17.90
C TYR A 28 -9.61 -3.57 18.34
N ALA A 29 -8.63 -3.54 17.45
CA ALA A 29 -7.32 -4.20 17.61
C ALA A 29 -6.14 -3.23 17.40
N GLU A 30 -6.23 -2.04 17.95
CA GLU A 30 -5.17 -1.04 17.87
C GLU A 30 -3.87 -1.56 18.48
N GLY A 31 -2.75 -1.28 17.84
CA GLY A 31 -1.42 -1.79 18.18
C GLY A 31 -0.98 -2.92 17.26
N TYR A 32 -0.08 -3.75 17.72
CA TYR A 32 0.51 -4.86 16.97
C TYR A 32 0.34 -6.19 17.72
N PRO A 33 0.50 -7.35 17.08
CA PRO A 33 0.48 -8.64 17.75
C PRO A 33 1.33 -8.65 19.01
N ALA A 34 0.78 -9.17 20.10
CA ALA A 34 1.34 -9.19 21.45
C ALA A 34 1.61 -7.80 22.07
N LYS A 35 1.25 -6.71 21.40
CA LYS A 35 1.40 -5.32 21.87
C LYS A 35 0.14 -4.50 21.56
N ARG A 36 -1.02 -5.01 21.94
CA ARG A 36 -2.30 -4.32 21.74
C ARG A 36 -2.61 -3.39 22.90
N TYR A 37 -3.36 -2.33 22.60
CA TYR A 37 -3.87 -1.42 23.62
C TYR A 37 -5.09 -1.99 24.35
N TYR A 38 -5.79 -2.96 23.75
CA TYR A 38 -7.02 -3.57 24.28
C TYR A 38 -6.90 -5.08 24.38
N GLY A 39 -7.64 -5.67 25.32
CA GLY A 39 -7.73 -7.11 25.49
C GLY A 39 -8.58 -7.81 24.42
N GLY A 40 -8.53 -9.14 24.38
CA GLY A 40 -9.33 -9.98 23.50
C GLY A 40 -8.84 -9.99 22.04
N CYS A 41 -7.55 -9.75 21.81
CA CYS A 41 -6.96 -9.69 20.47
C CYS A 41 -6.20 -10.98 20.08
N GLU A 42 -6.27 -12.05 20.85
CA GLU A 42 -5.46 -13.26 20.66
C GLU A 42 -5.68 -13.89 19.28
N PHE A 43 -6.93 -13.93 18.83
CA PHE A 43 -7.25 -14.47 17.50
C PHE A 43 -6.85 -13.53 16.37
N VAL A 44 -7.00 -12.22 16.58
CA VAL A 44 -6.57 -11.20 15.62
C VAL A 44 -5.04 -11.20 15.50
N ASP A 45 -4.33 -11.38 16.60
CA ASP A 45 -2.86 -11.51 16.60
C ASP A 45 -2.42 -12.68 15.71
N THR A 46 -3.04 -13.84 15.88
CA THR A 46 -2.74 -15.01 15.05
C THR A 46 -2.97 -14.75 13.57
N ILE A 47 -4.06 -14.09 13.20
CA ILE A 47 -4.39 -13.77 11.79
C ILE A 47 -3.39 -12.77 11.22
N GLU A 48 -3.05 -11.74 11.97
CA GLU A 48 -2.08 -10.74 11.53
C GLU A 48 -0.67 -11.34 11.38
N ASP A 49 -0.26 -12.23 12.29
CA ASP A 49 1.03 -12.93 12.20
C ASP A 49 1.09 -13.84 10.97
N ILE A 50 0.03 -14.58 10.67
CA ILE A 50 -0.07 -15.38 9.43
C ILE A 50 0.10 -14.49 8.20
N ALA A 51 -0.58 -13.35 8.16
CA ALA A 51 -0.48 -12.42 7.03
C ALA A 51 0.93 -11.84 6.89
N ARG A 52 1.55 -11.44 7.99
CA ARG A 52 2.94 -10.94 8.02
C ARG A 52 3.94 -11.99 7.55
N ASP A 53 3.81 -13.23 8.02
CA ASP A 53 4.73 -14.32 7.66
C ASP A 53 4.58 -14.68 6.18
N ARG A 54 3.37 -14.76 5.67
CA ARG A 54 3.12 -15.00 4.24
C ARG A 54 3.66 -13.87 3.36
N ALA A 55 3.47 -12.61 3.76
CA ALA A 55 4.03 -11.48 3.04
C ALA A 55 5.57 -11.53 3.03
N LYS A 56 6.21 -11.84 4.15
CA LYS A 56 7.67 -12.02 4.21
C LYS A 56 8.16 -13.14 3.28
N GLN A 57 7.46 -14.27 3.26
CA GLN A 57 7.81 -15.39 2.40
C GLN A 57 7.64 -15.04 0.92
N LEU A 58 6.51 -14.42 0.56
CA LEU A 58 6.19 -14.06 -0.82
C LEU A 58 7.21 -13.10 -1.43
N PHE A 59 7.65 -12.09 -0.66
CA PHE A 59 8.54 -11.04 -1.13
C PHE A 59 10.01 -11.26 -0.73
N GLY A 60 10.35 -12.34 -0.04
CA GLY A 60 11.70 -12.55 0.48
C GLY A 60 12.11 -11.47 1.49
N ALA A 61 11.16 -10.84 2.16
CA ALA A 61 11.38 -9.69 3.02
C ALA A 61 11.68 -10.11 4.46
N LYS A 62 12.53 -9.34 5.13
CA LYS A 62 12.85 -9.53 6.55
C LYS A 62 11.71 -9.12 7.48
N PHE A 63 10.99 -8.07 7.09
CA PHE A 63 9.89 -7.47 7.85
C PHE A 63 8.71 -7.22 6.92
N ALA A 64 7.52 -7.27 7.47
CA ALA A 64 6.29 -6.89 6.79
C ALA A 64 5.33 -6.18 7.75
N ASN A 65 4.64 -5.19 7.25
CA ASN A 65 3.49 -4.55 7.90
C ASN A 65 2.29 -4.75 6.99
N VAL A 66 1.21 -5.31 7.52
CA VAL A 66 0.01 -5.66 6.76
C VAL A 66 -1.22 -4.85 7.20
N GLN A 67 -1.02 -3.80 7.99
CA GLN A 67 -2.13 -3.03 8.56
C GLN A 67 -2.69 -1.94 7.65
N ALA A 68 -1.98 -1.58 6.57
CA ALA A 68 -2.48 -0.58 5.64
C ALA A 68 -3.78 -1.04 4.98
N HIS A 69 -4.81 -0.19 4.99
CA HIS A 69 -6.10 -0.48 4.36
C HIS A 69 -6.11 -0.28 2.84
N SER A 70 -5.05 0.31 2.29
CA SER A 70 -4.92 0.60 0.86
C SER A 70 -3.46 0.76 0.45
N GLY A 71 -3.17 0.64 -0.84
CA GLY A 71 -1.85 0.94 -1.39
C GLY A 71 -1.42 2.39 -1.13
N SER A 72 -2.35 3.34 -1.18
CA SER A 72 -2.06 4.75 -0.86
C SER A 72 -1.62 4.94 0.59
N GLN A 73 -2.26 4.25 1.54
CA GLN A 73 -1.85 4.30 2.94
C GLN A 73 -0.50 3.61 3.16
N ALA A 74 -0.25 2.48 2.48
CA ALA A 74 1.04 1.80 2.55
C ALA A 74 2.17 2.70 2.04
N ASN A 75 1.97 3.37 0.91
CA ASN A 75 2.93 4.34 0.38
C ASN A 75 3.14 5.53 1.32
N MET A 76 2.06 6.07 1.89
CA MET A 76 2.17 7.13 2.90
C MET A 76 3.01 6.68 4.09
N GLY A 77 2.77 5.47 4.60
CA GLY A 77 3.56 4.89 5.68
C GLY A 77 5.05 4.79 5.33
N ALA A 78 5.37 4.34 4.12
CA ALA A 78 6.75 4.25 3.63
C ALA A 78 7.42 5.63 3.53
N TYR A 79 6.74 6.62 2.95
CA TYR A 79 7.27 7.99 2.88
C TYR A 79 7.54 8.55 4.27
N ARG A 80 6.57 8.45 5.18
CA ARG A 80 6.71 8.96 6.56
C ARG A 80 7.80 8.27 7.38
N ALA A 81 8.11 7.01 7.06
CA ALA A 81 9.18 6.28 7.72
C ALA A 81 10.58 6.63 7.19
N LEU A 82 10.69 7.08 5.95
CA LEU A 82 11.97 7.26 5.26
C LEU A 82 12.34 8.73 5.02
N LEU A 83 11.36 9.64 5.00
CA LEU A 83 11.53 11.00 4.52
C LEU A 83 10.95 12.02 5.51
N ASP A 84 11.65 13.14 5.63
CA ASP A 84 11.10 14.34 6.28
C ASP A 84 10.15 15.08 5.32
N PRO A 85 9.17 15.84 5.84
CA PRO A 85 8.33 16.72 5.04
C PRO A 85 9.18 17.69 4.19
N GLY A 86 8.83 17.83 2.93
CA GLY A 86 9.59 18.64 1.97
C GLY A 86 10.79 17.94 1.34
N ALA A 87 11.06 16.68 1.66
CA ALA A 87 12.13 15.93 1.02
C ALA A 87 11.92 15.81 -0.50
N LYS A 88 13.02 15.77 -1.25
CA LYS A 88 13.01 15.61 -2.71
C LYS A 88 12.81 14.16 -3.09
N VAL A 89 11.87 13.91 -3.99
CA VAL A 89 11.51 12.59 -4.46
C VAL A 89 11.43 12.59 -5.99
N LEU A 90 11.95 11.55 -6.61
CA LEU A 90 11.80 11.31 -8.04
C LEU A 90 10.68 10.29 -8.26
N GLY A 91 9.64 10.68 -9.00
CA GLY A 91 8.46 9.85 -9.26
C GLY A 91 8.11 9.78 -10.74
N MET A 92 7.51 8.67 -11.15
CA MET A 92 7.03 8.51 -12.52
C MET A 92 5.77 9.35 -12.76
N ASN A 93 5.74 10.09 -13.88
CA ASN A 93 4.57 10.87 -14.28
C ASN A 93 3.33 9.98 -14.41
N LEU A 94 2.19 10.47 -13.93
CA LEU A 94 0.92 9.72 -13.92
C LEU A 94 0.51 9.23 -15.31
N SER A 95 0.68 10.08 -16.33
CA SER A 95 0.32 9.76 -17.72
C SER A 95 1.24 8.74 -18.38
N HIS A 96 2.39 8.45 -17.77
CA HIS A 96 3.39 7.51 -18.26
C HIS A 96 3.45 6.20 -17.44
N GLY A 97 2.45 5.95 -16.62
CA GLY A 97 2.37 4.74 -15.80
C GLY A 97 2.65 4.96 -14.31
N GLY A 98 2.79 6.20 -13.87
CA GLY A 98 2.88 6.55 -12.45
C GLY A 98 1.56 6.32 -11.71
N HIS A 99 1.59 6.54 -10.41
CA HIS A 99 0.42 6.46 -9.53
C HIS A 99 0.17 7.83 -8.89
N LEU A 100 -1.05 8.08 -8.41
CA LEU A 100 -1.37 9.33 -7.68
C LEU A 100 -0.41 9.58 -6.51
N THR A 101 0.03 8.53 -5.82
CA THR A 101 0.99 8.63 -4.72
C THR A 101 2.45 8.86 -5.16
N HIS A 102 2.69 9.02 -6.44
CA HIS A 102 4.00 9.39 -6.99
C HIS A 102 4.13 10.89 -7.26
N GLY A 103 3.57 11.73 -6.38
CA GLY A 103 3.76 13.17 -6.41
C GLY A 103 2.65 13.97 -7.10
N HIS A 104 1.50 13.37 -7.38
CA HIS A 104 0.39 14.11 -7.98
C HIS A 104 -0.03 15.27 -7.05
N PRO A 105 -0.22 16.51 -7.56
CA PRO A 105 -0.47 17.70 -6.73
C PRO A 105 -1.69 17.63 -5.82
N LEU A 106 -2.69 16.84 -6.17
CA LEU A 106 -3.89 16.63 -5.34
C LEU A 106 -3.72 15.54 -4.27
N ASN A 107 -2.67 14.74 -4.38
CA ASN A 107 -2.36 13.66 -3.43
C ASN A 107 -1.49 14.16 -2.28
N PHE A 108 -1.49 13.43 -1.14
CA PHE A 108 -0.60 13.76 -0.02
C PHE A 108 0.87 13.86 -0.46
N SER A 109 1.31 12.98 -1.36
CA SER A 109 2.68 12.93 -1.82
C SER A 109 3.14 14.23 -2.49
N GLY A 110 2.32 14.80 -3.36
CA GLY A 110 2.62 16.08 -4.01
C GLY A 110 2.45 17.31 -3.12
N LYS A 111 1.74 17.16 -1.98
CA LYS A 111 1.55 18.24 -1.01
C LYS A 111 2.64 18.28 0.07
N ASP A 112 3.12 17.11 0.47
CA ASP A 112 4.02 16.96 1.60
C ASP A 112 5.50 16.88 1.19
N TYR A 113 5.78 16.59 -0.09
CA TYR A 113 7.14 16.38 -0.62
C TYR A 113 7.37 17.15 -1.92
N GLU A 114 8.63 17.43 -2.22
CA GLU A 114 9.05 18.07 -3.47
C GLU A 114 9.32 17.00 -4.53
N PHE A 115 8.35 16.76 -5.41
CA PHE A 115 8.45 15.74 -6.45
C PHE A 115 9.03 16.29 -7.75
N TYR A 116 9.94 15.52 -8.33
CA TYR A 116 10.45 15.65 -9.67
C TYR A 116 9.94 14.49 -10.50
N GLU A 117 9.42 14.78 -11.68
CA GLU A 117 8.83 13.76 -12.53
C GLU A 117 9.82 13.23 -13.56
N TYR A 118 9.75 11.92 -13.81
CA TYR A 118 10.33 11.30 -14.97
C TYR A 118 9.26 10.56 -15.77
N GLY A 119 9.53 10.28 -17.04
CA GLY A 119 8.62 9.56 -17.91
C GLY A 119 9.34 8.86 -19.04
N VAL A 120 8.58 8.28 -19.94
CA VAL A 120 9.12 7.66 -21.16
C VAL A 120 9.51 8.71 -22.19
N SER A 121 10.54 8.43 -22.97
CA SER A 121 10.91 9.26 -24.13
C SER A 121 9.81 9.23 -25.19
N GLN A 122 9.49 10.36 -25.77
CA GLN A 122 8.51 10.45 -26.86
C GLN A 122 8.99 9.73 -28.14
N GLU A 123 10.30 9.62 -28.34
CA GLU A 123 10.87 9.00 -29.55
C GLU A 123 10.99 7.48 -29.42
N THR A 124 11.38 7.00 -28.24
CA THR A 124 11.73 5.59 -28.02
C THR A 124 10.70 4.81 -27.22
N GLU A 125 9.76 5.52 -26.56
CA GLU A 125 8.74 4.96 -25.67
C GLU A 125 9.31 4.12 -24.49
N ILE A 126 10.59 4.32 -24.19
CA ILE A 126 11.28 3.69 -23.06
C ILE A 126 11.74 4.74 -22.04
N LEU A 127 12.10 4.27 -20.84
CA LEU A 127 12.71 5.12 -19.82
C LEU A 127 14.10 5.58 -20.28
N PRO A 128 14.51 6.81 -19.96
CA PRO A 128 15.82 7.35 -20.29
C PRO A 128 16.94 6.64 -19.51
#